data_6371fb9085195a096a443c4d533f30e4
#
_entry.id   6371fb9085195a096a443c4d533f30e4
#
_cell.length_a   1.000
_cell.length_b   1.000
_cell.length_c   1.000
_cell.angle_alpha   90.00
_cell.angle_beta   90.00
_cell.angle_gamma   90.00
#
_symmetry.space_group_name_H-M   'P 1'
#
loop_
_entity.id
_entity.type
_entity.pdbx_description
1 polymer ?
#
loop_
_entity_poly.entity_id
_entity_poly.type
_entity_poly.pdbx_seq_one_letter_code
_entity_poly.pdbx_strand_id
1 'polypeptide(L)'
;MNRAQDRIQVKRNRLTVYEMTLTGLMAAVLCVLGPVSLVIGVSPVPISLGTLAVCLAAAVLGPRLGTLSCLLYLLLGLAGLPVFTGYTGGAGKLMGPTGGYLIGYLPLALTAGFAAAHPGRGGWRRQAAAASGMALGTLVLYLFGTLWLAYGSGMGFYEALWAGVIPFIPGDLVKMAAAALLGTTLRARLIRAGLLDGTH
;
A
#
# COMPACT_ATOMS: atom_id res chain seq x y z
N MET A 1 -21.59 -9.59 35.80
CA MET A 1 -20.92 -8.35 35.31
C MET A 1 -20.14 -8.51 33.99
N ASN A 2 -20.22 -9.66 33.30
CA ASN A 2 -19.36 -9.96 32.15
C ASN A 2 -20.03 -9.86 30.76
N ARG A 3 -21.37 -9.94 30.68
CA ARG A 3 -22.08 -9.95 29.36
C ARG A 3 -22.10 -8.60 28.62
N ALA A 4 -22.02 -7.49 29.36
CA ALA A 4 -21.97 -6.16 28.73
C ALA A 4 -20.59 -5.85 28.14
N GLN A 5 -19.52 -6.29 28.79
CA GLN A 5 -18.14 -6.17 28.28
C GLN A 5 -17.92 -7.06 27.05
N ASP A 6 -18.47 -8.27 27.03
CA ASP A 6 -18.40 -9.17 25.86
C ASP A 6 -19.14 -8.59 24.65
N ARG A 7 -20.30 -7.94 24.87
CA ARG A 7 -21.03 -7.28 23.78
C ARG A 7 -20.27 -6.05 23.20
N ILE A 8 -19.54 -5.34 24.05
CA ILE A 8 -18.71 -4.20 23.62
C ILE A 8 -17.49 -4.71 22.81
N GLN A 9 -16.86 -5.79 23.24
CA GLN A 9 -15.73 -6.40 22.54
C GLN A 9 -16.15 -7.01 21.18
N VAL A 10 -17.29 -7.69 21.11
CA VAL A 10 -17.81 -8.26 19.86
C VAL A 10 -18.23 -7.17 18.86
N LYS A 11 -18.70 -6.01 19.32
CA LYS A 11 -19.04 -4.87 18.46
C LYS A 11 -17.80 -4.20 17.87
N ARG A 12 -16.66 -4.30 18.54
CA ARG A 12 -15.36 -3.73 18.13
C ARG A 12 -14.68 -4.52 17.00
N ASN A 13 -15.10 -5.75 16.73
CA ASN A 13 -14.49 -6.62 15.73
C ASN A 13 -15.25 -6.68 14.40
N ARG A 14 -16.39 -6.01 14.27
CA ARG A 14 -17.15 -5.96 13.02
C ARG A 14 -16.84 -4.65 12.29
N LEU A 15 -16.42 -4.78 11.02
CA LEU A 15 -16.31 -3.66 10.12
C LEU A 15 -17.66 -2.99 9.96
N THR A 16 -17.72 -1.68 10.09
CA THR A 16 -18.92 -0.90 9.80
C THR A 16 -19.16 -0.85 8.28
N VAL A 17 -20.39 -0.57 7.87
CA VAL A 17 -20.73 -0.43 6.44
C VAL A 17 -19.85 0.64 5.79
N TYR A 18 -19.59 1.75 6.48
CA TYR A 18 -18.70 2.82 5.99
C TYR A 18 -17.26 2.34 5.80
N GLU A 19 -16.72 1.58 6.75
CA GLU A 19 -15.37 1.03 6.64
C GLU A 19 -15.26 0.04 5.47
N MET A 20 -16.26 -0.80 5.27
CA MET A 20 -16.33 -1.72 4.13
C MET A 20 -16.38 -0.95 2.79
N THR A 21 -17.21 0.10 2.72
CA THR A 21 -17.33 0.94 1.53
C THR A 21 -16.03 1.66 1.22
N LEU A 22 -15.39 2.26 2.22
CA LEU A 22 -14.12 2.96 2.06
C LEU A 22 -12.98 1.99 1.67
N THR A 23 -12.98 0.79 2.25
CA THR A 23 -12.01 -0.26 1.90
C THR A 23 -12.18 -0.68 0.44
N GLY A 24 -13.42 -0.92 0.00
CA GLY A 24 -13.73 -1.24 -1.40
C GLY A 24 -13.38 -0.11 -2.35
N LEU A 25 -13.67 1.15 -1.99
CA LEU A 25 -13.32 2.32 -2.78
C LEU A 25 -11.81 2.46 -2.96
N MET A 26 -11.01 2.26 -1.89
CA MET A 26 -9.55 2.32 -1.99
C MET A 26 -8.98 1.13 -2.74
N ALA A 27 -9.58 -0.06 -2.65
CA ALA A 27 -9.22 -1.19 -3.50
C ALA A 27 -9.49 -0.89 -4.98
N ALA A 28 -10.61 -0.22 -5.31
CA ALA A 28 -10.89 0.24 -6.67
C ALA A 28 -9.84 1.28 -7.16
N VAL A 29 -9.44 2.22 -6.31
CA VAL A 29 -8.36 3.18 -6.62
C VAL A 29 -7.05 2.43 -6.92
N LEU A 30 -6.71 1.41 -6.13
CA LEU A 30 -5.57 0.54 -6.39
C LEU A 30 -5.68 -0.18 -7.75
N CYS A 31 -6.86 -0.69 -8.08
CA CYS A 31 -7.13 -1.37 -9.36
C CYS A 31 -7.00 -0.42 -10.56
N VAL A 32 -7.31 0.87 -10.40
CA VAL A 32 -7.18 1.87 -11.48
C VAL A 32 -5.75 2.37 -11.63
N LEU A 33 -5.06 2.64 -10.51
CA LEU A 33 -3.71 3.21 -10.53
C LEU A 33 -2.61 2.16 -10.70
N GLY A 34 -2.84 0.93 -10.22
CA GLY A 34 -1.87 -0.17 -10.27
C GLY A 34 -1.38 -0.52 -11.68
N PRO A 35 -2.28 -0.65 -12.68
CA PRO A 35 -1.91 -0.94 -14.05
C PRO A 35 -1.12 0.17 -14.72
N VAL A 36 -1.34 1.43 -14.31
CA VAL A 36 -0.68 2.60 -14.92
C VAL A 36 0.81 2.54 -14.63
N SER A 37 1.59 2.32 -15.66
CA SER A 37 3.02 2.12 -15.54
C SER A 37 3.78 2.61 -16.78
N LEU A 38 5.02 3.02 -16.53
CA LEU A 38 5.98 3.41 -17.56
C LEU A 38 7.10 2.37 -17.58
N VAL A 39 7.31 1.76 -18.74
CA VAL A 39 8.44 0.84 -18.96
C VAL A 39 9.66 1.68 -19.31
N ILE A 40 10.74 1.54 -18.53
CA ILE A 40 12.03 2.10 -18.83
C ILE A 40 12.91 0.97 -19.41
N GLY A 41 13.52 1.21 -20.58
CA GLY A 41 14.29 0.18 -21.30
C GLY A 41 15.51 -0.38 -20.55
N VAL A 42 15.89 0.23 -19.43
CA VAL A 42 17.03 -0.21 -18.60
C VAL A 42 16.64 -1.15 -17.44
N SER A 43 15.34 -1.42 -17.24
CA SER A 43 14.87 -2.25 -16.13
C SER A 43 13.76 -3.21 -16.57
N PRO A 44 13.80 -4.49 -16.15
CA PRO A 44 12.70 -5.44 -16.33
C PRO A 44 11.49 -5.12 -15.46
N VAL A 45 11.64 -4.21 -14.48
CA VAL A 45 10.58 -3.76 -13.57
C VAL A 45 10.07 -2.42 -14.06
N PRO A 46 8.78 -2.27 -14.42
CA PRO A 46 8.22 -0.99 -14.84
C PRO A 46 7.94 -0.07 -13.64
N ILE A 47 8.10 1.23 -13.82
CA ILE A 47 7.67 2.23 -12.84
C ILE A 47 6.15 2.30 -12.85
N SER A 48 5.49 1.94 -11.76
CA SER A 48 4.02 1.98 -11.66
C SER A 48 3.55 3.02 -10.64
N LEU A 49 2.28 3.41 -10.75
CA LEU A 49 1.60 4.20 -9.71
C LEU A 49 1.08 3.34 -8.55
N GLY A 50 1.34 2.02 -8.58
CA GLY A 50 0.88 1.11 -7.54
C GLY A 50 1.39 1.48 -6.15
N THR A 51 2.68 1.82 -6.00
CA THR A 51 3.26 2.29 -4.72
C THR A 51 2.59 3.55 -4.19
N LEU A 52 2.27 4.51 -5.07
CA LEU A 52 1.50 5.71 -4.71
C LEU A 52 0.11 5.33 -4.16
N ALA A 53 -0.59 4.44 -4.87
CA ALA A 53 -1.94 4.03 -4.51
C ALA A 53 -1.96 3.27 -3.16
N VAL A 54 -0.99 2.39 -2.92
CA VAL A 54 -0.83 1.67 -1.65
C VAL A 54 -0.55 2.64 -0.50
N CYS A 55 0.40 3.56 -0.68
CA CYS A 55 0.73 4.58 0.31
C CYS A 55 -0.47 5.50 0.62
N LEU A 56 -1.23 5.88 -0.43
CA LEU A 56 -2.42 6.70 -0.29
C LEU A 56 -3.51 5.96 0.50
N ALA A 57 -3.83 4.72 0.13
CA ALA A 57 -4.82 3.90 0.83
C ALA A 57 -4.45 3.70 2.30
N ALA A 58 -3.18 3.40 2.58
CA ALA A 58 -2.67 3.25 3.94
C ALA A 58 -2.74 4.56 4.75
N ALA A 59 -2.37 5.70 4.15
CA ALA A 59 -2.40 7.00 4.83
C ALA A 59 -3.84 7.48 5.11
N VAL A 60 -4.79 7.18 4.22
CA VAL A 60 -6.21 7.55 4.37
C VAL A 60 -6.89 6.65 5.40
N LEU A 61 -6.80 5.35 5.22
CA LEU A 61 -7.58 4.37 5.98
C LEU A 61 -6.89 3.88 7.25
N GLY A 62 -5.57 4.00 7.32
CA GLY A 62 -4.77 3.44 8.42
C GLY A 62 -4.35 1.98 8.18
N PRO A 63 -3.71 1.33 9.19
CA PRO A 63 -3.03 0.06 8.99
C PRO A 63 -3.98 -1.09 8.65
N ARG A 64 -5.13 -1.20 9.33
CA ARG A 64 -6.05 -2.34 9.14
C ARG A 64 -6.79 -2.25 7.80
N LEU A 65 -7.50 -1.15 7.56
CA LEU A 65 -8.33 -0.99 6.36
C LEU A 65 -7.50 -0.76 5.11
N GLY A 66 -6.38 -0.03 5.21
CA GLY A 66 -5.44 0.17 4.10
C GLY A 66 -4.80 -1.14 3.65
N THR A 67 -4.36 -1.98 4.59
CA THR A 67 -3.81 -3.31 4.26
C THR A 67 -4.89 -4.23 3.70
N LEU A 68 -6.13 -4.15 4.23
CA LEU A 68 -7.26 -4.92 3.69
C LEU A 68 -7.59 -4.51 2.25
N SER A 69 -7.58 -3.20 1.94
CA SER A 69 -7.75 -2.69 0.56
C SER A 69 -6.67 -3.23 -0.38
N CYS A 70 -5.43 -3.24 0.09
CA CYS A 70 -4.31 -3.80 -0.65
C CYS A 70 -4.45 -5.31 -0.86
N LEU A 71 -4.89 -6.05 0.15
CA LEU A 71 -5.15 -7.49 0.06
C LEU A 71 -6.26 -7.78 -0.96
N LEU A 72 -7.37 -7.02 -0.94
CA LEU A 72 -8.44 -7.14 -1.93
C LEU A 72 -7.94 -6.90 -3.35
N TYR A 73 -7.13 -5.85 -3.55
CA TYR A 73 -6.48 -5.58 -4.84
C TYR A 73 -5.64 -6.77 -5.32
N LEU A 74 -4.81 -7.35 -4.44
CA LEU A 74 -3.98 -8.51 -4.79
C LEU A 74 -4.82 -9.74 -5.12
N LEU A 75 -5.91 -9.99 -4.37
CA LEU A 75 -6.82 -11.10 -4.64
C LEU A 75 -7.57 -10.93 -5.98
N LEU A 76 -8.02 -9.72 -6.29
CA LEU A 76 -8.64 -9.42 -7.58
C LEU A 76 -7.66 -9.65 -8.74
N GLY A 77 -6.42 -9.19 -8.58
CA GLY A 77 -5.37 -9.44 -9.57
C GLY A 77 -5.01 -10.90 -9.69
N LEU A 78 -4.96 -11.66 -8.57
CA LEU A 78 -4.73 -13.11 -8.56
C LEU A 78 -5.86 -13.86 -9.27
N ALA A 79 -7.11 -13.41 -9.12
CA ALA A 79 -8.27 -13.96 -9.80
C ALA A 79 -8.26 -13.72 -11.34
N GLY A 80 -7.27 -12.96 -11.85
CA GLY A 80 -7.10 -12.75 -13.28
C GLY A 80 -7.56 -11.38 -13.78
N LEU A 81 -8.07 -10.49 -12.92
CA LEU A 81 -8.38 -9.13 -13.35
C LEU A 81 -7.09 -8.39 -13.75
N PRO A 82 -7.09 -7.59 -14.84
CA PRO A 82 -5.92 -6.90 -15.38
C PRO A 82 -5.59 -5.63 -14.55
N VAL A 83 -5.41 -5.78 -13.24
CA VAL A 83 -5.20 -4.70 -12.28
C VAL A 83 -3.74 -4.53 -11.86
N PHE A 84 -2.86 -5.45 -12.25
CA PHE A 84 -1.43 -5.33 -12.00
C PHE A 84 -0.73 -4.50 -13.09
N THR A 85 0.49 -4.11 -12.81
CA THR A 85 1.34 -3.28 -13.66
C THR A 85 1.33 -3.74 -15.13
N GLY A 86 1.02 -2.82 -16.05
CA GLY A 86 0.91 -3.10 -17.48
C GLY A 86 -0.37 -3.83 -17.86
N TYR A 87 -1.45 -3.63 -17.12
CA TYR A 87 -2.77 -4.26 -17.36
C TYR A 87 -2.71 -5.78 -17.39
N THR A 88 -1.92 -6.36 -16.50
CA THR A 88 -1.76 -7.80 -16.33
C THR A 88 -2.49 -8.30 -15.09
N GLY A 89 -2.69 -9.61 -14.99
CA GLY A 89 -3.30 -10.29 -13.85
C GLY A 89 -2.95 -11.78 -13.84
N GLY A 90 -3.52 -12.48 -12.86
CA GLY A 90 -3.34 -13.92 -12.69
C GLY A 90 -2.12 -14.32 -11.87
N ALA A 91 -2.08 -15.60 -11.48
CA ALA A 91 -1.00 -16.20 -10.67
C ALA A 91 0.37 -16.08 -11.33
N GLY A 92 0.44 -16.15 -12.68
CA GLY A 92 1.68 -16.02 -13.43
C GLY A 92 2.40 -14.69 -13.21
N LYS A 93 1.65 -13.60 -12.97
CA LYS A 93 2.25 -12.30 -12.66
C LYS A 93 2.86 -12.25 -11.26
N LEU A 94 2.20 -12.89 -10.28
CA LEU A 94 2.74 -13.02 -8.92
C LEU A 94 3.96 -13.94 -8.84
N MET A 95 4.01 -14.95 -9.70
CA MET A 95 5.18 -15.83 -9.82
C MET A 95 6.29 -15.26 -10.71
N GLY A 96 5.99 -14.20 -11.46
CA GLY A 96 6.93 -13.52 -12.33
C GLY A 96 7.94 -12.64 -11.57
N PRO A 97 8.86 -11.98 -12.30
CA PRO A 97 9.96 -11.17 -11.70
C PRO A 97 9.50 -10.06 -10.77
N THR A 98 8.29 -9.56 -10.95
CA THR A 98 7.71 -8.46 -10.13
C THR A 98 6.86 -8.93 -8.95
N GLY A 99 6.71 -10.25 -8.76
CA GLY A 99 5.82 -10.82 -7.72
C GLY A 99 6.21 -10.41 -6.31
N GLY A 100 7.50 -10.38 -6.00
CA GLY A 100 8.00 -9.95 -4.69
C GLY A 100 7.62 -8.52 -4.33
N TYR A 101 7.57 -7.62 -5.32
CA TYR A 101 7.10 -6.23 -5.11
C TYR A 101 5.60 -6.19 -4.82
N LEU A 102 4.79 -7.01 -5.49
CA LEU A 102 3.36 -7.10 -5.22
C LEU A 102 3.07 -7.62 -3.81
N ILE A 103 3.77 -8.67 -3.37
CA ILE A 103 3.69 -9.18 -1.99
C ILE A 103 4.17 -8.12 -0.99
N GLY A 104 5.23 -7.39 -1.33
CA GLY A 104 5.79 -6.29 -0.54
C GLY A 104 4.84 -5.11 -0.32
N TYR A 105 3.76 -5.00 -1.09
CA TYR A 105 2.72 -3.99 -0.87
C TYR A 105 2.00 -4.16 0.47
N LEU A 106 1.86 -5.39 0.99
CA LEU A 106 1.21 -5.64 2.28
C LEU A 106 2.00 -5.04 3.46
N PRO A 107 3.29 -5.35 3.66
CA PRO A 107 4.07 -4.71 4.71
C PRO A 107 4.22 -3.20 4.49
N LEU A 108 4.29 -2.71 3.24
CA LEU A 108 4.28 -1.27 2.96
C LEU A 108 2.97 -0.62 3.45
N ALA A 109 1.80 -1.19 3.12
CA ALA A 109 0.51 -0.67 3.55
C ALA A 109 0.40 -0.66 5.08
N LEU A 110 0.89 -1.71 5.73
CA LEU A 110 0.84 -1.84 7.18
C LEU A 110 1.70 -0.78 7.88
N THR A 111 2.97 -0.64 7.52
CA THR A 111 3.92 0.31 8.13
C THR A 111 3.53 1.76 7.86
N ALA A 112 3.15 2.09 6.61
CA ALA A 112 2.68 3.41 6.24
C ALA A 112 1.39 3.79 7.00
N GLY A 113 0.46 2.84 7.12
CA GLY A 113 -0.79 3.02 7.84
C GLY A 113 -0.60 3.25 9.34
N PHE A 114 0.27 2.48 9.99
CA PHE A 114 0.61 2.70 11.40
C PHE A 114 1.19 4.08 11.66
N ALA A 115 2.11 4.52 10.82
CA ALA A 115 2.74 5.83 10.98
C ALA A 115 1.75 6.99 10.74
N ALA A 116 0.84 6.86 9.76
CA ALA A 116 -0.17 7.86 9.44
C ALA A 116 -1.31 7.93 10.47
N ALA A 117 -1.62 6.82 11.15
CA ALA A 117 -2.72 6.71 12.10
C ALA A 117 -2.37 7.16 13.52
N HIS A 118 -1.11 7.49 13.83
CA HIS A 118 -0.68 7.84 15.19
C HIS A 118 -1.48 9.01 15.77
N PRO A 119 -2.19 8.80 16.89
CA PRO A 119 -2.97 9.85 17.55
C PRO A 119 -2.04 10.94 18.10
N GLY A 120 -2.54 12.19 18.16
CA GLY A 120 -1.83 13.32 18.77
C GLY A 120 -0.83 14.06 17.89
N ARG A 121 -0.59 13.63 16.64
CA ARG A 121 0.23 14.36 15.66
C ARG A 121 -0.64 15.20 14.74
N GLY A 122 -0.54 16.53 14.83
CA GLY A 122 -1.22 17.47 13.93
C GLY A 122 -0.27 18.07 12.89
N GLY A 123 -0.84 18.59 11.79
CA GLY A 123 -0.09 19.34 10.79
C GLY A 123 1.08 18.58 10.16
N TRP A 124 2.22 19.27 9.99
CA TRP A 124 3.42 18.74 9.33
C TRP A 124 4.03 17.51 10.03
N ARG A 125 3.89 17.40 11.37
CA ARG A 125 4.38 16.25 12.16
C ARG A 125 3.70 14.95 11.75
N ARG A 126 2.41 15.00 11.41
CA ARG A 126 1.65 13.84 10.91
C ARG A 126 2.12 13.44 9.51
N GLN A 127 2.35 14.42 8.65
CA GLN A 127 2.87 14.18 7.30
C GLN A 127 4.28 13.58 7.35
N ALA A 128 5.15 14.11 8.19
CA ALA A 128 6.50 13.58 8.39
C ALA A 128 6.49 12.14 8.95
N ALA A 129 5.59 11.85 9.91
CA ALA A 129 5.43 10.50 10.42
C ALA A 129 4.91 9.53 9.35
N ALA A 130 3.91 9.95 8.56
CA ALA A 130 3.41 9.15 7.44
C ALA A 130 4.52 8.88 6.42
N ALA A 131 5.29 9.90 6.04
CA ALA A 131 6.42 9.77 5.12
C ALA A 131 7.50 8.82 5.65
N SER A 132 7.85 8.88 6.94
CA SER A 132 8.81 7.96 7.55
C SER A 132 8.33 6.50 7.55
N GLY A 133 7.04 6.27 7.82
CA GLY A 133 6.45 4.93 7.73
C GLY A 133 6.40 4.39 6.30
N MET A 134 6.10 5.27 5.33
CA MET A 134 6.16 4.92 3.91
C MET A 134 7.59 4.59 3.48
N ALA A 135 8.58 5.37 3.91
CA ALA A 135 9.99 5.12 3.60
C ALA A 135 10.44 3.75 4.16
N LEU A 136 10.12 3.47 5.43
CA LEU A 136 10.42 2.17 6.04
C LEU A 136 9.74 1.01 5.29
N GLY A 137 8.46 1.16 4.98
CA GLY A 137 7.72 0.15 4.22
C GLY A 137 8.24 -0.03 2.80
N THR A 138 8.69 1.05 2.15
CA THR A 138 9.32 0.98 0.82
C THR A 138 10.67 0.26 0.87
N LEU A 139 11.46 0.45 1.93
CA LEU A 139 12.70 -0.33 2.13
C LEU A 139 12.40 -1.83 2.25
N VAL A 140 11.37 -2.20 3.01
CA VAL A 140 10.92 -3.60 3.12
C VAL A 140 10.45 -4.12 1.76
N LEU A 141 9.65 -3.33 1.03
CA LEU A 141 9.18 -3.66 -0.33
C LEU A 141 10.36 -3.88 -1.29
N TYR A 142 11.35 -3.01 -1.26
CA TYR A 142 12.56 -3.16 -2.08
C TYR A 142 13.34 -4.42 -1.73
N LEU A 143 13.47 -4.75 -0.44
CA LEU A 143 14.13 -5.97 -0.01
C LEU A 143 13.42 -7.21 -0.55
N PHE A 144 12.10 -7.32 -0.35
CA PHE A 144 11.30 -8.42 -0.88
C PHE A 144 11.37 -8.50 -2.41
N GLY A 145 11.22 -7.36 -3.08
CA GLY A 145 11.25 -7.27 -4.54
C GLY A 145 12.60 -7.65 -5.12
N THR A 146 13.71 -7.16 -4.53
CA THR A 146 15.07 -7.45 -5.01
C THR A 146 15.44 -8.91 -4.80
N LEU A 147 15.14 -9.48 -3.63
CA LEU A 147 15.40 -10.91 -3.36
C LEU A 147 14.61 -11.80 -4.31
N TRP A 148 13.33 -11.47 -4.53
CA TRP A 148 12.49 -12.21 -5.47
C TRP A 148 12.97 -12.10 -6.91
N LEU A 149 13.35 -10.89 -7.33
CA LEU A 149 13.87 -10.64 -8.68
C LEU A 149 15.18 -11.38 -8.91
N ALA A 150 16.12 -11.32 -7.95
CA ALA A 150 17.41 -12.02 -8.02
C ALA A 150 17.19 -13.53 -8.16
N TYR A 151 16.35 -14.12 -7.30
CA TYR A 151 16.06 -15.54 -7.31
C TYR A 151 15.31 -15.98 -8.59
N GLY A 152 14.26 -15.25 -8.97
CA GLY A 152 13.40 -15.61 -10.09
C GLY A 152 14.02 -15.39 -11.48
N SER A 153 14.98 -14.46 -11.60
CA SER A 153 15.66 -14.14 -12.86
C SER A 153 17.08 -14.74 -12.96
N GLY A 154 17.57 -15.41 -11.90
CA GLY A 154 18.94 -15.91 -11.85
C GLY A 154 20.02 -14.81 -11.87
N MET A 155 19.65 -13.57 -11.53
CA MET A 155 20.55 -12.42 -11.46
C MET A 155 21.29 -12.38 -10.13
N GLY A 156 22.50 -11.79 -10.13
CA GLY A 156 23.18 -11.44 -8.90
C GLY A 156 22.40 -10.40 -8.09
N PHE A 157 22.53 -10.40 -6.75
CA PHE A 157 21.82 -9.45 -5.89
C PHE A 157 22.09 -7.98 -6.27
N TYR A 158 23.31 -7.64 -6.62
CA TYR A 158 23.70 -6.30 -7.08
C TYR A 158 23.03 -5.91 -8.38
N GLU A 159 22.95 -6.80 -9.33
CA GLU A 159 22.28 -6.58 -10.62
C GLU A 159 20.79 -6.35 -10.41
N ALA A 160 20.15 -7.18 -9.56
CA ALA A 160 18.75 -7.02 -9.21
C ALA A 160 18.47 -5.70 -8.46
N LEU A 161 19.38 -5.24 -7.60
CA LEU A 161 19.29 -3.95 -6.91
C LEU A 161 19.35 -2.77 -7.89
N TRP A 162 20.29 -2.79 -8.84
CA TRP A 162 20.40 -1.78 -9.87
C TRP A 162 19.19 -1.77 -10.81
N ALA A 163 18.68 -2.94 -11.17
CA ALA A 163 17.53 -3.05 -12.05
C ALA A 163 16.20 -2.74 -11.37
N GLY A 164 16.03 -3.13 -10.10
CA GLY A 164 14.73 -3.12 -9.41
C GLY A 164 14.55 -2.03 -8.34
N VAL A 165 15.60 -1.26 -7.98
CA VAL A 165 15.52 -0.26 -6.91
C VAL A 165 16.05 1.11 -7.35
N ILE A 166 17.29 1.18 -7.80
CA ILE A 166 17.99 2.46 -8.03
C ILE A 166 17.20 3.42 -8.94
N PRO A 167 16.64 3.01 -10.09
CA PRO A 167 15.90 3.90 -10.98
C PRO A 167 14.57 4.39 -10.38
N PHE A 168 14.05 3.68 -9.36
CA PHE A 168 12.73 3.96 -8.78
C PHE A 168 12.78 4.96 -7.64
N ILE A 169 13.92 5.09 -6.95
CA ILE A 169 14.08 5.95 -5.77
C ILE A 169 13.56 7.37 -5.99
N PRO A 170 13.96 8.10 -7.06
CA PRO A 170 13.50 9.48 -7.24
C PRO A 170 11.98 9.57 -7.42
N GLY A 171 11.40 8.66 -8.21
CA GLY A 171 9.97 8.60 -8.44
C GLY A 171 9.19 8.23 -7.18
N ASP A 172 9.67 7.28 -6.41
CA ASP A 172 9.00 6.82 -5.19
C ASP A 172 9.08 7.87 -4.07
N LEU A 173 10.13 8.68 -3.99
CA LEU A 173 10.20 9.84 -3.08
C LEU A 173 9.08 10.85 -3.38
N VAL A 174 8.86 11.18 -4.64
CA VAL A 174 7.77 12.08 -5.06
C VAL A 174 6.41 11.48 -4.75
N LYS A 175 6.20 10.19 -5.03
CA LYS A 175 4.96 9.47 -4.72
C LYS A 175 4.68 9.43 -3.21
N MET A 176 5.69 9.15 -2.39
CA MET A 176 5.57 9.15 -0.94
C MET A 176 5.21 10.55 -0.41
N ALA A 177 5.85 11.61 -0.91
CA ALA A 177 5.51 12.98 -0.54
C ALA A 177 4.06 13.31 -0.89
N ALA A 178 3.62 12.99 -2.12
CA ALA A 178 2.25 13.20 -2.56
C ALA A 178 1.24 12.40 -1.70
N ALA A 179 1.53 11.12 -1.44
CA ALA A 179 0.68 10.27 -0.62
C ALA A 179 0.61 10.74 0.85
N ALA A 180 1.71 11.22 1.41
CA ALA A 180 1.74 11.76 2.78
C ALA A 180 0.91 13.04 2.89
N LEU A 181 1.02 13.95 1.93
CA LEU A 181 0.26 15.21 1.92
C LEU A 181 -1.23 14.97 1.69
N LEU A 182 -1.59 14.25 0.63
CA LEU A 182 -2.97 14.00 0.25
C LEU A 182 -3.66 13.05 1.23
N GLY A 183 -3.01 11.94 1.57
CA GLY A 183 -3.59 10.89 2.39
C GLY A 183 -3.89 11.35 3.82
N THR A 184 -2.95 12.06 4.46
CA THR A 184 -3.17 12.58 5.82
C THR A 184 -4.22 13.68 5.86
N THR A 185 -4.33 14.49 4.79
CA THR A 185 -5.37 15.53 4.66
C THR A 185 -6.75 14.91 4.46
N LEU A 186 -6.87 13.92 3.57
CA LEU A 186 -8.12 13.19 3.34
C LEU A 186 -8.57 12.46 4.61
N ARG A 187 -7.66 11.76 5.28
CA ARG A 187 -7.96 11.10 6.57
C ARG A 187 -8.52 12.07 7.59
N ALA A 188 -7.90 13.25 7.75
CA ALA A 188 -8.37 14.26 8.68
C ALA A 188 -9.79 14.76 8.36
N ARG A 189 -10.13 14.87 7.07
CA ARG A 189 -11.48 15.24 6.62
C ARG A 189 -12.50 14.12 6.87
N LEU A 190 -12.15 12.88 6.61
CA LEU A 190 -13.03 11.72 6.84
C LEU A 190 -13.34 11.52 8.33
N ILE A 191 -12.34 11.72 9.22
CA ILE A 191 -12.56 11.68 10.66
C ILE A 191 -13.50 12.82 11.11
N ARG A 192 -13.33 14.04 10.59
CA ARG A 192 -14.22 15.18 10.90
C ARG A 192 -15.65 14.96 10.40
N ALA A 193 -15.81 14.24 9.30
CA ALA A 193 -17.12 13.88 8.75
C ALA A 193 -17.78 12.67 9.45
N GLY A 194 -17.12 12.08 10.47
CA GLY A 194 -17.64 10.91 11.19
C GLY A 194 -17.64 9.61 10.38
N LEU A 195 -16.91 9.58 9.26
CA LEU A 195 -16.85 8.42 8.34
C LEU A 195 -15.72 7.43 8.72
N LEU A 196 -14.78 7.85 9.56
CA LEU A 196 -13.68 7.03 10.08
C LEU A 196 -13.50 7.29 11.56
N ASP A 197 -13.35 6.20 12.32
CA ASP A 197 -12.92 6.28 13.72
C ASP A 197 -11.42 6.60 13.76
N GLY A 198 -11.01 7.56 14.61
CA GLY A 198 -9.62 7.95 14.74
C GLY A 198 -8.67 6.87 15.30
N THR A 199 -9.20 5.70 15.62
CA THR A 199 -8.51 4.59 16.31
C THR A 199 -8.00 3.48 15.39
N HIS A 200 -8.24 3.56 14.07
CA HIS A 200 -7.77 2.56 13.07
C HIS A 200 -6.53 3.00 12.33
#